data_413d11e0dab10cf9117021bf6410db11
#
_entry.id   413d11e0dab10cf9117021bf6410db11
#
_cell.length_a   1.000
_cell.length_b   1.000
_cell.length_c   1.000
_cell.angle_alpha   90.00
_cell.angle_beta   90.00
_cell.angle_gamma   90.00
#
_symmetry.space_group_name_H-M   'P 1'
#
loop_
_entity.id
_entity.type
_entity.pdbx_description
1 polymer ?
#
loop_
_entity_poly.entity_id
_entity_poly.type
_entity_poly.pdbx_seq_one_letter_code
_entity_poly.pdbx_strand_id
1 'polypeptide(L)'
;MKKQWLLVILAIMAIMAMLLLAGCAAGHNPGLNAVDAAGKTAGFWSGLWHGVISPVTFIISLFNKHVNIYDVYNNGNWYNFGFILGVLIIFGGGGQGAKRKAKKSTNQNV
;
A
#
# COMPACT_ATOMS: atom_id res chain seq x y z
N MET A 1 10.27 -33.78 -14.11
CA MET A 1 11.45 -33.02 -14.54
C MET A 1 11.10 -31.74 -15.30
N LYS A 2 10.27 -31.83 -16.34
CA LYS A 2 9.87 -30.62 -17.11
C LYS A 2 9.18 -29.55 -16.25
N LYS A 3 8.35 -29.96 -15.29
CA LYS A 3 7.62 -29.04 -14.42
C LYS A 3 8.56 -28.28 -13.46
N GLN A 4 9.59 -28.96 -12.96
CA GLN A 4 10.58 -28.36 -12.07
C GLN A 4 11.44 -27.33 -12.81
N TRP A 5 11.85 -27.64 -14.04
CA TRP A 5 12.60 -26.71 -14.88
C TRP A 5 11.78 -25.47 -15.22
N LEU A 6 10.50 -25.65 -15.50
CA LEU A 6 9.58 -24.54 -15.75
C LEU A 6 9.50 -23.60 -14.56
N LEU A 7 9.38 -24.14 -13.36
CA LEU A 7 9.34 -23.34 -12.13
C LEU A 7 10.63 -22.57 -11.91
N VAL A 8 11.79 -23.20 -12.17
CA VAL A 8 13.09 -22.53 -12.06
C VAL A 8 13.19 -21.37 -13.06
N ILE A 9 12.77 -21.58 -14.30
CA ILE A 9 12.80 -20.55 -15.34
C ILE A 9 11.89 -19.39 -14.94
N LEU A 10 10.68 -19.68 -14.45
CA LEU A 10 9.75 -18.64 -14.00
C LEU A 10 10.31 -17.85 -12.81
N ALA A 11 10.98 -18.52 -11.87
CA ALA A 11 11.62 -17.86 -10.75
C ALA A 11 12.75 -16.92 -11.21
N ILE A 12 13.58 -17.38 -12.14
CA ILE A 12 14.66 -16.56 -12.70
C ILE A 12 14.09 -15.35 -13.43
N MET A 13 13.05 -15.55 -14.23
CA MET A 13 12.39 -14.44 -14.94
C MET A 13 11.78 -13.41 -13.96
N ALA A 14 11.18 -13.88 -12.87
CA ALA A 14 10.62 -13.00 -11.84
C ALA A 14 11.72 -12.18 -11.17
N ILE A 15 12.84 -12.81 -10.83
CA ILE A 15 13.99 -12.12 -10.23
C ILE A 15 14.57 -11.08 -11.18
N MET A 16 14.72 -11.44 -12.45
CA MET A 16 15.21 -10.52 -13.48
C MET A 16 14.28 -9.31 -13.63
N ALA A 17 12.96 -9.56 -13.65
CA ALA A 17 11.98 -8.49 -13.73
C ALA A 17 12.06 -7.56 -12.53
N MET A 18 12.22 -8.11 -11.32
CA MET A 18 12.38 -7.31 -10.11
C MET A 18 13.63 -6.43 -10.15
N LEU A 19 14.75 -6.98 -10.65
CA LEU A 19 15.99 -6.22 -10.77
C LEU A 19 15.87 -5.09 -11.79
N LEU A 20 15.18 -5.32 -12.91
CA LEU A 20 14.93 -4.29 -13.91
C LEU A 20 14.02 -3.17 -13.37
N LEU A 21 12.97 -3.55 -12.61
CA LEU A 21 12.04 -2.59 -12.02
C LEU A 21 12.69 -1.75 -10.92
N ALA A 22 13.73 -2.25 -10.26
CA ALA A 22 14.42 -1.51 -9.20
C ALA A 22 14.97 -0.16 -9.70
N GLY A 23 15.41 -0.10 -10.98
CA GLY A 23 15.88 1.14 -11.58
C GLY A 23 14.77 2.14 -11.87
N CYS A 24 13.51 1.68 -11.92
CA CYS A 24 12.35 2.52 -12.18
C CYS A 24 11.56 2.84 -10.91
N ALA A 25 11.98 2.32 -9.75
CA ALA A 25 11.32 2.57 -8.49
C ALA A 25 11.59 4.00 -8.00
N ALA A 26 10.69 4.51 -7.17
CA ALA A 26 10.87 5.79 -6.51
C ALA A 26 12.17 5.79 -5.69
N GLY A 27 12.88 6.89 -5.73
CA GLY A 27 14.18 7.00 -5.10
C GLY A 27 14.12 7.18 -3.60
N HIS A 28 15.29 7.44 -3.02
CA HIS A 28 15.47 7.62 -1.60
C HIS A 28 14.62 8.78 -1.06
N ASN A 29 14.01 8.56 0.11
CA ASN A 29 13.24 9.59 0.80
C ASN A 29 14.18 10.40 1.73
N PRO A 30 14.41 11.70 1.44
CA PRO A 30 15.25 12.51 2.34
C PRO A 30 14.69 12.65 3.76
N GLY A 31 13.39 12.44 3.94
CA GLY A 31 12.75 12.49 5.25
C GLY A 31 12.78 11.18 6.02
N LEU A 32 13.50 10.17 5.52
CA LEU A 32 13.59 8.87 6.19
C LEU A 32 14.16 9.02 7.60
N ASN A 33 13.43 8.50 8.58
CA ASN A 33 13.75 8.58 10.01
C ASN A 33 13.89 10.01 10.55
N ALA A 34 13.58 11.04 9.76
CA ALA A 34 13.52 12.41 10.25
C ALA A 34 12.22 12.64 11.02
N VAL A 35 12.24 13.63 11.91
CA VAL A 35 11.06 14.00 12.68
C VAL A 35 10.35 15.18 12.01
N ASP A 36 9.01 15.22 12.16
CA ASP A 36 8.21 16.34 11.67
C ASP A 36 8.31 17.53 12.63
N ALA A 37 7.53 18.59 12.36
CA ALA A 37 7.50 19.79 13.21
C ALA A 37 7.05 19.49 14.64
N ALA A 38 6.28 18.41 14.85
CA ALA A 38 5.85 17.96 16.17
C ALA A 38 6.85 17.01 16.85
N GLY A 39 7.99 16.73 16.22
CA GLY A 39 9.00 15.83 16.73
C GLY A 39 8.66 14.35 16.58
N LYS A 40 7.82 13.99 15.62
CA LYS A 40 7.36 12.61 15.41
C LYS A 40 7.78 12.06 14.07
N THR A 41 8.08 10.76 14.05
CA THR A 41 8.34 9.99 12.82
C THR A 41 7.21 8.97 12.65
N ALA A 42 6.57 8.96 11.49
CA ALA A 42 5.47 8.05 11.21
C ALA A 42 5.98 6.61 11.06
N GLY A 43 5.32 5.69 11.75
CA GLY A 43 5.66 4.27 11.72
C GLY A 43 4.58 3.44 11.03
N PHE A 44 4.55 2.14 11.37
CA PHE A 44 3.61 1.18 10.79
C PHE A 44 2.15 1.62 10.96
N TRP A 45 1.75 2.01 12.17
CA TRP A 45 0.35 2.35 12.44
C TRP A 45 -0.08 3.62 11.72
N SER A 46 0.81 4.61 11.65
CA SER A 46 0.55 5.82 10.87
C SER A 46 0.44 5.48 9.38
N GLY A 47 1.31 4.61 8.89
CA GLY A 47 1.25 4.13 7.51
C GLY A 47 -0.06 3.44 7.22
N LEU A 48 -0.50 2.55 8.10
CA LEU A 48 -1.78 1.85 7.97
C LEU A 48 -2.94 2.82 7.86
N TRP A 49 -2.98 3.82 8.75
CA TRP A 49 -4.02 4.85 8.71
C TRP A 49 -3.96 5.67 7.43
N HIS A 50 -2.77 6.13 7.05
CA HIS A 50 -2.61 6.92 5.82
C HIS A 50 -3.03 6.12 4.59
N GLY A 51 -2.75 4.82 4.55
CA GLY A 51 -3.19 3.94 3.49
C GLY A 51 -4.70 3.81 3.42
N VAL A 52 -5.35 3.67 4.56
CA VAL A 52 -6.82 3.56 4.64
C VAL A 52 -7.50 4.82 4.13
N ILE A 53 -7.01 6.01 4.50
CA ILE A 53 -7.60 7.27 4.08
C ILE A 53 -7.06 7.78 2.74
N SER A 54 -6.14 7.05 2.11
CA SER A 54 -5.47 7.51 0.88
C SER A 54 -6.41 7.86 -0.27
N PRO A 55 -7.56 7.19 -0.50
CA PRO A 55 -8.47 7.63 -1.55
C PRO A 55 -8.99 9.04 -1.33
N VAL A 56 -9.30 9.39 -0.08
CA VAL A 56 -9.80 10.71 0.28
C VAL A 56 -8.68 11.75 0.19
N THR A 57 -7.50 11.44 0.77
CA THR A 57 -6.36 12.38 0.73
C THR A 57 -5.84 12.58 -0.69
N PHE A 58 -5.95 11.58 -1.54
CA PHE A 58 -5.61 11.72 -2.96
C PHE A 58 -6.49 12.78 -3.62
N ILE A 59 -7.80 12.70 -3.43
CA ILE A 59 -8.73 13.67 -4.02
C ILE A 59 -8.44 15.07 -3.47
N ILE A 60 -8.22 15.20 -2.17
CA ILE A 60 -7.89 16.48 -1.54
C ILE A 60 -6.57 17.03 -2.10
N SER A 61 -5.59 16.17 -2.33
CA SER A 61 -4.27 16.57 -2.85
C SER A 61 -4.33 17.18 -4.25
N LEU A 62 -5.35 16.83 -5.03
CA LEU A 62 -5.54 17.43 -6.36
C LEU A 62 -5.89 18.92 -6.27
N PHE A 63 -6.48 19.37 -5.18
CA PHE A 63 -6.93 20.74 -4.97
C PHE A 63 -6.08 21.50 -3.94
N ASN A 64 -5.30 20.79 -3.12
CA ASN A 64 -4.50 21.38 -2.05
C ASN A 64 -3.10 20.78 -2.04
N LYS A 65 -2.10 21.60 -2.38
CA LYS A 65 -0.69 21.18 -2.46
C LYS A 65 -0.08 20.81 -1.12
N HIS A 66 -0.70 21.22 -0.01
CA HIS A 66 -0.19 20.93 1.34
C HIS A 66 -0.65 19.57 1.87
N VAL A 67 -1.54 18.89 1.16
CA VAL A 67 -2.03 17.57 1.56
C VAL A 67 -1.40 16.51 0.66
N ASN A 68 -0.81 15.50 1.29
CA ASN A 68 -0.23 14.34 0.63
C ASN A 68 -0.96 13.06 1.04
N ILE A 69 -0.82 12.02 0.24
CA ILE A 69 -1.42 10.72 0.56
C ILE A 69 -0.58 9.95 1.60
N TYR A 70 0.66 10.33 1.79
CA TYR A 70 1.60 9.65 2.69
C TYR A 70 2.41 10.69 3.47
N ASP A 71 3.09 10.25 4.52
CA ASP A 71 3.96 11.11 5.33
C ASP A 71 5.41 10.93 4.88
N VAL A 72 6.08 12.05 4.58
CA VAL A 72 7.49 12.06 4.18
C VAL A 72 8.40 11.69 5.37
N TYR A 73 8.04 12.13 6.58
CA TYR A 73 8.80 11.85 7.80
C TYR A 73 8.37 10.51 8.37
N ASN A 74 8.86 9.42 7.77
CA ASN A 74 8.49 8.06 8.12
C ASN A 74 9.72 7.20 8.39
N ASN A 75 9.50 6.02 8.97
CA ASN A 75 10.58 5.09 9.32
C ASN A 75 10.91 4.09 8.20
N GLY A 76 10.41 4.30 6.99
CA GLY A 76 10.77 3.50 5.83
C GLY A 76 9.93 2.26 5.67
N ASN A 77 10.55 1.09 5.73
CA ASN A 77 9.94 -0.18 5.36
C ASN A 77 8.67 -0.50 6.14
N TRP A 78 8.66 -0.26 7.44
CA TRP A 78 7.49 -0.52 8.28
C TRP A 78 6.32 0.41 7.95
N TYR A 79 6.63 1.69 7.69
CA TYR A 79 5.62 2.63 7.23
C TYR A 79 5.05 2.20 5.87
N ASN A 80 5.92 1.84 4.93
CA ASN A 80 5.52 1.39 3.59
C ASN A 80 4.64 0.15 3.67
N PHE A 81 5.02 -0.82 4.51
CA PHE A 81 4.23 -2.02 4.72
C PHE A 81 2.84 -1.69 5.26
N GLY A 82 2.78 -0.85 6.28
CA GLY A 82 1.50 -0.41 6.85
C GLY A 82 0.65 0.33 5.82
N PHE A 83 1.26 1.23 5.04
CA PHE A 83 0.56 2.00 4.01
C PHE A 83 -0.08 1.09 2.97
N ILE A 84 0.67 0.15 2.42
CA ILE A 84 0.16 -0.78 1.42
C ILE A 84 -0.93 -1.67 2.01
N LEU A 85 -0.76 -2.14 3.25
CA LEU A 85 -1.77 -2.92 3.94
C LEU A 85 -3.07 -2.12 4.11
N GLY A 86 -2.97 -0.83 4.47
CA GLY A 86 -4.12 0.06 4.57
C GLY A 86 -4.85 0.23 3.25
N VAL A 87 -4.11 0.43 2.16
CA VAL A 87 -4.68 0.52 0.81
C VAL A 87 -5.42 -0.78 0.45
N LEU A 88 -4.82 -1.93 0.73
CA LEU A 88 -5.44 -3.21 0.44
C LEU A 88 -6.72 -3.41 1.26
N ILE A 89 -6.74 -2.98 2.52
CA ILE A 89 -7.91 -3.07 3.38
C ILE A 89 -9.06 -2.24 2.82
N ILE A 90 -8.81 -0.98 2.46
CA ILE A 90 -9.89 -0.09 2.00
C ILE A 90 -10.43 -0.50 0.62
N PHE A 91 -9.57 -0.94 -0.29
CA PHE A 91 -10.01 -1.33 -1.64
C PHE A 91 -10.43 -2.79 -1.73
N GLY A 92 -9.74 -3.70 -1.03
CA GLY A 92 -10.05 -5.13 -1.07
C GLY A 92 -11.11 -5.52 -0.06
N GLY A 93 -10.85 -5.22 1.22
CA GLY A 93 -11.72 -5.62 2.33
C GLY A 93 -13.08 -4.93 2.31
N GLY A 94 -13.11 -3.64 1.98
CA GLY A 94 -14.36 -2.88 1.90
C GLY A 94 -15.30 -3.40 0.82
N GLY A 95 -14.76 -3.70 -0.36
CA GLY A 95 -15.53 -4.24 -1.47
C GLY A 95 -16.10 -5.63 -1.17
N GLN A 96 -15.29 -6.51 -0.59
CA GLN A 96 -15.73 -7.84 -0.21
C GLN A 96 -16.75 -7.80 0.94
N GLY A 97 -16.57 -6.91 1.89
CA GLY A 97 -17.53 -6.72 2.97
C GLY A 97 -18.89 -6.29 2.45
N ALA A 98 -18.93 -5.35 1.51
CA ALA A 98 -20.17 -4.91 0.87
C ALA A 98 -20.86 -6.05 0.10
N LYS A 99 -20.10 -6.85 -0.65
CA LYS A 99 -20.62 -8.01 -1.38
C LYS A 99 -21.20 -9.06 -0.42
N ARG A 100 -20.51 -9.33 0.69
CA ARG A 100 -20.98 -10.28 1.70
C ARG A 100 -22.27 -9.83 2.36
N LYS A 101 -22.38 -8.55 2.69
CA LYS A 101 -23.63 -7.99 3.24
C LYS A 101 -24.79 -8.09 2.26
N ALA A 102 -24.58 -7.74 1.01
CA ALA A 102 -25.61 -7.83 -0.03
C ALA A 102 -26.09 -9.28 -0.21
N LYS A 103 -25.16 -10.24 -0.29
CA LYS A 103 -25.47 -11.65 -0.45
C LYS A 103 -26.23 -12.21 0.76
N LYS A 104 -25.83 -11.82 1.98
CA LYS A 104 -26.49 -12.25 3.22
C LYS A 104 -27.92 -11.70 3.31
N SER A 105 -28.09 -10.44 2.95
CA SER A 105 -29.42 -9.81 2.92
C SER A 105 -30.36 -10.52 1.94
N THR A 106 -29.87 -10.85 0.73
CA THR A 106 -30.65 -11.60 -0.27
C THR A 106 -31.08 -12.97 0.24
N ASN A 107 -30.16 -13.67 0.92
CA ASN A 107 -30.46 -15.00 1.47
C ASN A 107 -31.47 -14.95 2.62
N GLN A 108 -31.51 -13.85 3.38
CA GLN A 108 -32.48 -13.70 4.49
C GLN A 108 -33.89 -13.39 4.00
N ASN A 109 -34.03 -12.83 2.81
CA ASN A 109 -35.32 -12.48 2.23
C ASN A 109 -35.97 -13.62 1.45
N VAL A 110 -35.31 -14.77 1.37
CA VAL A 110 -35.84 -15.99 0.77
C VAL A 110 -36.34 -16.95 1.85
#